data_954099efc8c15976f19922403ff979c0
#
_entry.id   954099efc8c15976f19922403ff979c0
#
_cell.length_a   1.000
_cell.length_b   1.000
_cell.length_c   1.000
_cell.angle_alpha   90.00
_cell.angle_beta   90.00
_cell.angle_gamma   90.00
#
_symmetry.space_group_name_H-M   'P 1'
#
loop_
_entity.id
_entity.type
_entity.pdbx_description
1 polymer ?
#
loop_
_entity_poly.entity_id
_entity_poly.type
_entity_poly.pdbx_seq_one_letter_code
_entity_poly.pdbx_strand_id
1 'polypeptide(L)'
;RPKKMRMAPRNRTNKKVGELRDAIRNHPAHSWPATDREQLAGIAQKLARRERDLEKVSKKVERATDTLGKTFGRIVDLLSEMDYVEFEGFGEDRRPVITDEGERLSQIHSESDLLVAQCLKRGIWNELDPAELAGVASLCLFENRKETRGEPEAATDAMADAMEATYRIYTELIADEARHNLPRTREPEARSEEH
;
A
#
# COMPACT_ATOMS: atom_id res chain seq x y z
N ARG A 1 43.16 -22.69 -40.09
CA ARG A 1 43.21 -21.23 -40.10
C ARG A 1 43.21 -20.73 -38.65
N PRO A 2 44.25 -20.01 -38.19
CA PRO A 2 44.30 -19.51 -36.81
C PRO A 2 43.26 -18.41 -36.62
N LYS A 3 42.43 -18.50 -35.54
CA LYS A 3 41.52 -17.45 -35.11
C LYS A 3 42.30 -16.24 -34.65
N LYS A 4 42.15 -15.09 -35.31
CA LYS A 4 42.69 -13.81 -34.85
C LYS A 4 42.02 -13.45 -33.51
N MET A 5 42.78 -13.49 -32.44
CA MET A 5 42.38 -12.94 -31.13
C MET A 5 42.16 -11.42 -31.28
N ARG A 6 40.94 -10.95 -31.10
CA ARG A 6 40.59 -9.53 -31.00
C ARG A 6 41.17 -9.00 -29.69
N MET A 7 42.29 -8.25 -29.76
CA MET A 7 42.78 -7.49 -28.60
C MET A 7 41.75 -6.40 -28.27
N ALA A 8 41.24 -6.43 -27.04
CA ALA A 8 40.36 -5.40 -26.50
C ALA A 8 41.01 -4.02 -26.55
N PRO A 9 40.25 -2.92 -26.66
CA PRO A 9 40.76 -1.58 -26.97
C PRO A 9 41.52 -0.99 -25.78
N ARG A 10 42.83 -1.22 -25.72
CA ARG A 10 43.78 -0.54 -24.82
C ARG A 10 43.78 1.00 -24.97
N ASN A 11 43.38 1.51 -26.13
CA ASN A 11 43.40 2.94 -26.43
C ASN A 11 42.36 3.78 -25.68
N ARG A 12 41.18 3.26 -25.34
CA ARG A 12 40.15 4.02 -24.60
C ARG A 12 40.58 4.27 -23.14
N THR A 13 41.17 3.28 -22.51
CA THR A 13 41.63 3.38 -21.11
C THR A 13 42.77 4.36 -20.99
N ASN A 14 43.75 4.34 -21.92
CA ASN A 14 44.87 5.25 -21.93
C ASN A 14 44.45 6.70 -22.18
N LYS A 15 43.49 6.95 -23.06
CA LYS A 15 42.95 8.29 -23.30
C LYS A 15 42.28 8.85 -22.06
N LYS A 16 41.42 8.06 -21.40
CA LYS A 16 40.74 8.48 -20.17
C LYS A 16 41.68 8.73 -19.00
N VAL A 17 42.75 7.94 -18.89
CA VAL A 17 43.83 8.19 -17.90
C VAL A 17 44.59 9.49 -18.20
N GLY A 18 44.84 9.80 -19.48
CA GLY A 18 45.41 11.06 -19.90
C GLY A 18 44.57 12.26 -19.50
N GLU A 19 43.28 12.21 -19.87
CA GLU A 19 42.30 13.25 -19.54
C GLU A 19 42.18 13.50 -18.02
N LEU A 20 42.18 12.43 -17.22
CA LEU A 20 42.16 12.55 -15.75
C LEU A 20 43.44 13.15 -15.17
N ARG A 21 44.62 12.81 -15.73
CA ARG A 21 45.88 13.41 -15.31
C ARG A 21 45.92 14.88 -15.62
N ASP A 22 45.46 15.29 -16.81
CA ASP A 22 45.40 16.70 -17.19
C ASP A 22 44.37 17.45 -16.35
N ALA A 23 43.22 16.86 -16.02
CA ALA A 23 42.25 17.44 -15.12
C ALA A 23 42.82 17.65 -13.70
N ILE A 24 43.60 16.71 -13.18
CA ILE A 24 44.26 16.84 -11.88
C ILE A 24 45.34 17.97 -11.91
N ARG A 25 46.13 18.03 -12.99
CA ARG A 25 47.18 19.04 -13.15
C ARG A 25 46.59 20.45 -13.27
N ASN A 26 45.48 20.59 -13.95
CA ASN A 26 44.81 21.88 -14.19
C ASN A 26 43.84 22.25 -13.04
N HIS A 27 43.66 21.39 -12.05
CA HIS A 27 42.76 21.68 -10.92
C HIS A 27 43.35 22.80 -10.03
N PRO A 28 42.55 23.80 -9.62
CA PRO A 28 43.04 24.92 -8.79
C PRO A 28 43.78 24.51 -7.51
N ALA A 29 43.34 23.39 -6.91
CA ALA A 29 43.99 22.85 -5.72
C ALA A 29 45.34 22.16 -5.98
N HIS A 30 45.80 22.05 -7.23
CA HIS A 30 47.09 21.41 -7.54
C HIS A 30 48.29 22.14 -6.92
N SER A 31 48.18 23.45 -6.80
CA SER A 31 49.22 24.32 -6.21
C SER A 31 49.14 24.40 -4.68
N TRP A 32 48.14 23.83 -4.05
CA TRP A 32 47.99 23.91 -2.59
C TRP A 32 48.97 22.97 -1.87
N PRO A 33 49.30 23.26 -0.57
CA PRO A 33 50.09 22.36 0.27
C PRO A 33 49.44 20.96 0.34
N ALA A 34 50.28 19.93 0.44
CA ALA A 34 49.80 18.54 0.45
C ALA A 34 48.83 18.25 1.62
N THR A 35 49.14 18.81 2.80
CA THR A 35 48.32 18.72 4.01
C THR A 35 46.90 19.25 3.81
N ASP A 36 46.77 20.42 3.18
CA ASP A 36 45.49 21.08 2.94
C ASP A 36 44.66 20.30 1.91
N ARG A 37 45.35 19.79 0.88
CA ARG A 37 44.73 18.92 -0.13
C ARG A 37 44.16 17.63 0.47
N GLU A 38 44.91 16.97 1.36
CA GLU A 38 44.48 15.75 2.02
C GLU A 38 43.26 15.98 2.95
N GLN A 39 43.30 17.06 3.74
CA GLN A 39 42.21 17.43 4.62
C GLN A 39 40.92 17.74 3.83
N LEU A 40 41.05 18.57 2.79
CA LEU A 40 39.88 18.92 1.95
C LEU A 40 39.38 17.75 1.12
N ALA A 41 40.27 16.87 0.64
CA ALA A 41 39.88 15.65 -0.02
C ALA A 41 39.09 14.73 0.92
N GLY A 42 39.46 14.60 2.18
CA GLY A 42 38.75 13.88 3.20
C GLY A 42 37.35 14.45 3.47
N ILE A 43 37.24 15.78 3.53
CA ILE A 43 35.94 16.46 3.68
C ILE A 43 35.08 16.26 2.44
N ALA A 44 35.63 16.44 1.25
CA ALA A 44 34.91 16.23 -0.02
C ALA A 44 34.43 14.80 -0.18
N GLN A 45 35.20 13.80 0.21
CA GLN A 45 34.76 12.40 0.21
C GLN A 45 33.61 12.17 1.17
N LYS A 46 33.66 12.75 2.39
CA LYS A 46 32.55 12.66 3.35
C LYS A 46 31.28 13.33 2.81
N LEU A 47 31.42 14.51 2.21
CA LEU A 47 30.30 15.22 1.58
C LEU A 47 29.66 14.38 0.46
N ALA A 48 30.47 13.93 -0.50
CA ALA A 48 29.99 13.11 -1.60
C ALA A 48 29.34 11.79 -1.16
N ARG A 49 29.77 11.24 -0.01
CA ARG A 49 29.09 10.08 0.59
C ARG A 49 27.73 10.47 1.14
N ARG A 50 27.66 11.60 1.89
CA ARG A 50 26.39 12.09 2.46
C ARG A 50 25.39 12.47 1.38
N GLU A 51 25.81 13.09 0.30
CA GLU A 51 24.96 13.42 -0.85
C GLU A 51 24.38 12.16 -1.50
N ARG A 52 25.20 11.13 -1.70
CA ARG A 52 24.71 9.83 -2.21
C ARG A 52 23.72 9.14 -1.27
N ASP A 53 23.95 9.21 0.03
CA ASP A 53 23.06 8.64 1.03
C ASP A 53 21.75 9.44 1.07
N LEU A 54 21.79 10.76 0.99
CA LEU A 54 20.62 11.63 0.89
C LEU A 54 19.80 11.30 -0.36
N GLU A 55 20.43 11.19 -1.53
CA GLU A 55 19.75 10.83 -2.78
C GLU A 55 19.04 9.47 -2.70
N LYS A 56 19.69 8.48 -2.06
CA LYS A 56 19.04 7.16 -1.86
C LYS A 56 17.81 7.25 -0.97
N VAL A 57 17.92 8.02 0.12
CA VAL A 57 16.79 8.21 1.05
C VAL A 57 15.66 8.98 0.37
N SER A 58 15.98 10.06 -0.36
CA SER A 58 14.99 10.84 -1.12
C SER A 58 14.24 9.98 -2.12
N LYS A 59 14.94 9.20 -2.94
CA LYS A 59 14.30 8.25 -3.88
C LYS A 59 13.43 7.20 -3.18
N LYS A 60 13.83 6.75 -1.98
CA LYS A 60 13.03 5.80 -1.20
C LYS A 60 11.74 6.44 -0.68
N VAL A 61 11.82 7.67 -0.19
CA VAL A 61 10.66 8.46 0.26
C VAL A 61 9.71 8.73 -0.90
N GLU A 62 10.22 9.21 -2.05
CA GLU A 62 9.42 9.46 -3.26
C GLU A 62 8.65 8.21 -3.69
N ARG A 63 9.31 7.05 -3.76
CA ARG A 63 8.65 5.78 -4.11
C ARG A 63 7.58 5.38 -3.10
N ALA A 64 7.85 5.53 -1.81
CA ALA A 64 6.89 5.21 -0.76
C ALA A 64 5.66 6.14 -0.83
N THR A 65 5.87 7.43 -1.05
CA THR A 65 4.79 8.42 -1.19
C THR A 65 3.95 8.18 -2.45
N ASP A 66 4.59 7.87 -3.59
CA ASP A 66 3.89 7.54 -4.84
C ASP A 66 3.02 6.27 -4.68
N THR A 67 3.54 5.25 -3.99
CA THR A 67 2.79 4.03 -3.69
C THR A 67 1.59 4.31 -2.80
N LEU A 68 1.75 5.13 -1.76
CA LEU A 68 0.67 5.51 -0.84
C LEU A 68 -0.42 6.30 -1.57
N GLY A 69 -0.04 7.28 -2.41
CA GLY A 69 -0.98 8.05 -3.21
C GLY A 69 -1.77 7.18 -4.19
N LYS A 70 -1.13 6.22 -4.84
CA LYS A 70 -1.81 5.26 -5.72
C LYS A 70 -2.76 4.35 -4.98
N THR A 71 -2.38 3.88 -3.78
CA THR A 71 -3.26 3.05 -2.95
C THR A 71 -4.47 3.85 -2.48
N PHE A 72 -4.25 5.10 -2.03
CA PHE A 72 -5.34 6.01 -1.66
C PHE A 72 -6.31 6.24 -2.82
N GLY A 73 -5.81 6.51 -4.03
CA GLY A 73 -6.65 6.65 -5.23
C GLY A 73 -7.53 5.43 -5.48
N ARG A 74 -6.97 4.22 -5.38
CA ARG A 74 -7.73 2.96 -5.55
C ARG A 74 -8.82 2.77 -4.50
N ILE A 75 -8.54 3.16 -3.24
CA ILE A 75 -9.55 3.12 -2.16
C ILE A 75 -10.69 4.09 -2.49
N VAL A 76 -10.36 5.32 -2.89
CA VAL A 76 -11.37 6.33 -3.26
C VAL A 76 -12.21 5.86 -4.44
N ASP A 77 -11.60 5.23 -5.45
CA ASP A 77 -12.31 4.69 -6.61
C ASP A 77 -13.29 3.58 -6.18
N LEU A 78 -12.86 2.64 -5.34
CA LEU A 78 -13.73 1.59 -4.79
C LEU A 78 -14.89 2.18 -3.97
N LEU A 79 -14.59 3.12 -3.08
CA LEU A 79 -15.62 3.77 -2.24
C LEU A 79 -16.61 4.59 -3.08
N SER A 80 -16.16 5.16 -4.20
CA SER A 80 -17.04 5.89 -5.12
C SER A 80 -17.96 4.94 -5.89
N GLU A 81 -17.49 3.77 -6.31
CA GLU A 81 -18.33 2.74 -6.93
C GLU A 81 -19.41 2.20 -5.99
N MET A 82 -19.14 2.25 -4.68
CA MET A 82 -20.07 1.81 -3.62
C MET A 82 -20.90 2.97 -3.04
N ASP A 83 -20.87 4.17 -3.63
CA ASP A 83 -21.59 5.39 -3.21
C ASP A 83 -21.25 5.89 -1.80
N TYR A 84 -20.05 5.61 -1.29
CA TYR A 84 -19.54 6.20 -0.04
C TYR A 84 -18.81 7.52 -0.27
N VAL A 85 -18.34 7.74 -1.49
CA VAL A 85 -17.66 8.95 -1.94
C VAL A 85 -18.24 9.37 -3.28
N GLU A 86 -18.51 10.65 -3.45
CA GLU A 86 -18.85 11.27 -4.72
C GLU A 86 -17.75 12.22 -5.17
N PHE A 87 -17.74 12.59 -6.45
CA PHE A 87 -16.78 13.56 -6.96
C PHE A 87 -17.48 14.85 -7.35
N GLU A 88 -17.07 15.94 -6.76
CA GLU A 88 -17.49 17.30 -7.12
C GLU A 88 -16.43 18.00 -7.98
N GLY A 89 -16.88 18.93 -8.83
CA GLY A 89 -16.02 19.70 -9.72
C GLY A 89 -15.67 19.01 -11.02
N PHE A 90 -14.92 19.72 -11.88
CA PHE A 90 -14.51 19.25 -13.20
C PHE A 90 -13.00 19.47 -13.41
N GLY A 91 -12.37 18.59 -14.16
CA GLY A 91 -10.96 18.73 -14.51
C GLY A 91 -10.04 18.69 -13.30
N GLU A 92 -9.20 19.70 -13.15
CA GLU A 92 -8.23 19.81 -12.04
C GLU A 92 -8.88 20.12 -10.67
N ASP A 93 -10.09 20.67 -10.67
CA ASP A 93 -10.86 20.99 -9.46
C ASP A 93 -11.69 19.79 -8.96
N ARG A 94 -11.62 18.65 -9.61
CA ARG A 94 -12.33 17.43 -9.22
C ARG A 94 -11.79 16.90 -7.90
N ARG A 95 -12.65 16.87 -6.87
CA ARG A 95 -12.32 16.43 -5.52
C ARG A 95 -13.30 15.38 -5.01
N PRO A 96 -12.85 14.39 -4.23
CA PRO A 96 -13.75 13.48 -3.56
C PRO A 96 -14.46 14.17 -2.40
N VAL A 97 -15.75 13.88 -2.25
CA VAL A 97 -16.62 14.35 -1.14
C VAL A 97 -17.28 13.13 -0.52
N ILE A 98 -17.32 13.08 0.80
CA ILE A 98 -17.92 11.99 1.54
C ILE A 98 -19.45 12.14 1.49
N THR A 99 -20.15 11.05 1.17
CA THR A 99 -21.61 10.98 1.20
C THR A 99 -22.12 10.69 2.61
N ASP A 100 -23.46 10.79 2.84
CA ASP A 100 -24.08 10.39 4.13
C ASP A 100 -23.76 8.92 4.48
N GLU A 101 -23.70 8.04 3.49
CA GLU A 101 -23.30 6.64 3.70
C GLU A 101 -21.81 6.53 4.04
N GLY A 102 -20.96 7.38 3.44
CA GLY A 102 -19.55 7.48 3.78
C GLY A 102 -19.32 7.98 5.22
N GLU A 103 -20.14 8.91 5.69
CA GLU A 103 -20.09 9.35 7.09
C GLU A 103 -20.47 8.22 8.05
N ARG A 104 -21.48 7.43 7.72
CA ARG A 104 -21.85 6.23 8.52
C ARG A 104 -20.73 5.20 8.54
N LEU A 105 -20.12 4.91 7.39
CA LEU A 105 -18.94 4.03 7.31
C LEU A 105 -17.81 4.53 8.22
N SER A 106 -17.53 5.83 8.25
CA SER A 106 -16.45 6.41 9.05
C SER A 106 -16.61 6.21 10.57
N GLN A 107 -17.82 5.90 11.03
CA GLN A 107 -18.13 5.64 12.43
C GLN A 107 -17.97 4.15 12.82
N ILE A 108 -17.78 3.27 11.84
CA ILE A 108 -17.54 1.85 12.08
C ILE A 108 -16.06 1.62 12.34
N HIS A 109 -15.70 1.20 13.54
CA HIS A 109 -14.31 0.95 13.95
C HIS A 109 -14.05 -0.56 14.00
N SER A 110 -13.85 -1.17 12.84
CA SER A 110 -13.59 -2.60 12.67
C SER A 110 -12.65 -2.83 11.51
N GLU A 111 -11.89 -3.92 11.55
CA GLU A 111 -11.08 -4.36 10.39
C GLU A 111 -11.93 -4.76 9.18
N SER A 112 -13.21 -5.10 9.42
CA SER A 112 -14.21 -5.43 8.40
C SER A 112 -15.26 -4.33 8.25
N ASP A 113 -14.88 -3.06 8.46
CA ASP A 113 -15.76 -1.89 8.46
C ASP A 113 -16.60 -1.78 7.18
N LEU A 114 -15.99 -1.95 6.02
CA LEU A 114 -16.66 -1.87 4.73
C LEU A 114 -17.68 -3.01 4.54
N LEU A 115 -17.38 -4.23 5.00
CA LEU A 115 -18.32 -5.35 4.97
C LEU A 115 -19.53 -5.06 5.85
N VAL A 116 -19.30 -4.61 7.10
CA VAL A 116 -20.39 -4.24 8.03
C VAL A 116 -21.25 -3.12 7.43
N ALA A 117 -20.62 -2.07 6.88
CA ALA A 117 -21.33 -0.97 6.22
C ALA A 117 -22.18 -1.44 5.05
N GLN A 118 -21.70 -2.36 4.22
CA GLN A 118 -22.45 -2.94 3.12
C GLN A 118 -23.65 -3.75 3.61
N CYS A 119 -23.49 -4.54 4.68
CA CYS A 119 -24.59 -5.29 5.29
C CYS A 119 -25.69 -4.36 5.83
N LEU A 120 -25.28 -3.27 6.50
CA LEU A 120 -26.21 -2.25 7.01
C LEU A 120 -26.91 -1.48 5.87
N LYS A 121 -26.14 -1.02 4.88
CA LYS A 121 -26.66 -0.28 3.71
C LYS A 121 -27.69 -1.11 2.93
N ARG A 122 -27.42 -2.39 2.75
CA ARG A 122 -28.34 -3.31 2.04
C ARG A 122 -29.50 -3.84 2.90
N GLY A 123 -29.49 -3.51 4.21
CA GLY A 123 -30.56 -3.86 5.14
C GLY A 123 -30.73 -5.35 5.43
N ILE A 124 -29.72 -6.17 5.14
CA ILE A 124 -29.80 -7.62 5.29
C ILE A 124 -29.92 -8.08 6.75
N TRP A 125 -29.66 -7.19 7.70
CA TRP A 125 -29.78 -7.44 9.13
C TRP A 125 -31.03 -6.81 9.78
N ASN A 126 -31.90 -6.15 9.00
CA ASN A 126 -33.02 -5.37 9.53
C ASN A 126 -34.10 -6.21 10.21
N GLU A 127 -34.28 -7.46 9.79
CA GLU A 127 -35.30 -8.37 10.32
C GLU A 127 -34.82 -9.18 11.54
N LEU A 128 -33.53 -9.01 11.95
CA LEU A 128 -32.97 -9.73 13.08
C LEU A 128 -33.39 -9.08 14.40
N ASP A 129 -33.69 -9.90 15.40
CA ASP A 129 -33.81 -9.42 16.76
C ASP A 129 -32.44 -9.00 17.36
N PRO A 130 -32.36 -8.30 18.48
CA PRO A 130 -31.11 -7.85 19.05
C PRO A 130 -30.10 -8.96 19.37
N ALA A 131 -30.55 -10.15 19.75
CA ALA A 131 -29.67 -11.28 20.06
C ALA A 131 -29.13 -11.91 18.78
N GLU A 132 -30.00 -12.11 17.80
CA GLU A 132 -29.64 -12.58 16.45
C GLU A 132 -28.65 -11.64 15.77
N LEU A 133 -28.93 -10.33 15.83
CA LEU A 133 -28.05 -9.30 15.28
C LEU A 133 -26.66 -9.34 15.94
N ALA A 134 -26.59 -9.47 17.25
CA ALA A 134 -25.32 -9.61 17.94
C ALA A 134 -24.54 -10.85 17.51
N GLY A 135 -25.25 -11.99 17.31
CA GLY A 135 -24.66 -13.22 16.78
C GLY A 135 -24.08 -13.05 15.38
N VAL A 136 -24.88 -12.52 14.46
CA VAL A 136 -24.46 -12.33 13.06
C VAL A 136 -23.36 -11.27 12.95
N ALA A 137 -23.45 -10.14 13.66
CA ALA A 137 -22.42 -9.11 13.65
C ALA A 137 -21.09 -9.65 14.19
N SER A 138 -21.12 -10.60 15.13
CA SER A 138 -19.90 -11.20 15.67
C SER A 138 -19.05 -11.91 14.61
N LEU A 139 -19.63 -12.39 13.51
CA LEU A 139 -18.88 -12.98 12.37
C LEU A 139 -17.90 -12.00 11.75
N CYS A 140 -18.26 -10.71 11.71
CA CYS A 140 -17.44 -9.66 11.11
C CYS A 140 -16.44 -9.05 12.09
N LEU A 141 -16.71 -9.15 13.40
CA LEU A 141 -15.97 -8.42 14.44
C LEU A 141 -15.01 -9.33 15.22
N PHE A 142 -15.25 -10.63 15.20
CA PHE A 142 -14.50 -11.56 16.03
C PHE A 142 -13.30 -12.15 15.30
N GLU A 143 -12.17 -12.24 15.99
CA GLU A 143 -10.98 -12.92 15.52
C GLU A 143 -10.77 -14.21 16.31
N ASN A 144 -10.93 -15.36 15.65
CA ASN A 144 -10.59 -16.63 16.24
C ASN A 144 -9.06 -16.78 16.28
N ARG A 145 -8.49 -16.93 17.47
CA ARG A 145 -7.06 -17.21 17.65
C ARG A 145 -6.65 -18.63 17.31
N LYS A 146 -7.62 -19.51 17.12
CA LYS A 146 -7.43 -20.92 16.74
C LYS A 146 -8.36 -21.26 15.58
N GLU A 147 -7.90 -22.09 14.66
CA GLU A 147 -8.76 -22.61 13.59
C GLU A 147 -9.95 -23.37 14.19
N THR A 148 -11.14 -22.88 13.90
CA THR A 148 -12.40 -23.51 14.31
C THR A 148 -12.72 -24.61 13.33
N ARG A 149 -12.89 -25.84 13.80
CA ARG A 149 -13.39 -26.95 12.98
C ARG A 149 -14.89 -26.98 13.11
N GLY A 150 -15.60 -26.62 12.04
CA GLY A 150 -17.06 -26.71 11.93
C GLY A 150 -17.62 -25.48 11.21
N GLU A 151 -18.74 -25.68 10.53
CA GLU A 151 -19.51 -24.58 9.99
C GLU A 151 -20.28 -23.89 11.13
N PRO A 152 -20.44 -22.55 11.08
CA PRO A 152 -21.20 -21.82 12.09
C PRO A 152 -22.65 -22.30 12.06
N GLU A 153 -23.16 -22.76 13.19
CA GLU A 153 -24.55 -23.19 13.34
C GLU A 153 -25.42 -21.97 13.72
N ALA A 154 -26.38 -21.66 12.87
CA ALA A 154 -27.33 -20.59 13.13
C ALA A 154 -28.42 -21.07 14.09
N ALA A 155 -28.73 -20.25 15.11
CA ALA A 155 -29.80 -20.61 16.09
C ALA A 155 -31.21 -20.50 15.52
N THR A 156 -31.37 -19.67 14.48
CA THR A 156 -32.70 -19.46 13.82
C THR A 156 -32.51 -19.38 12.30
N ASP A 157 -33.62 -19.59 11.58
CA ASP A 157 -33.63 -19.44 10.11
C ASP A 157 -33.29 -18.02 9.69
N ALA A 158 -33.74 -16.99 10.42
CA ALA A 158 -33.40 -15.59 10.18
C ALA A 158 -31.89 -15.32 10.29
N MET A 159 -31.24 -15.92 11.30
CA MET A 159 -29.78 -15.86 11.41
C MET A 159 -29.07 -16.57 10.24
N ALA A 160 -29.55 -17.76 9.85
CA ALA A 160 -29.00 -18.51 8.73
C ALA A 160 -29.03 -17.68 7.43
N ASP A 161 -30.17 -17.10 7.12
CA ASP A 161 -30.38 -16.26 5.94
C ASP A 161 -29.47 -15.02 5.96
N ALA A 162 -29.36 -14.36 7.12
CA ALA A 162 -28.49 -13.19 7.30
C ALA A 162 -27.01 -13.55 7.18
N MET A 163 -26.58 -14.70 7.72
CA MET A 163 -25.22 -15.21 7.59
C MET A 163 -24.88 -15.50 6.12
N GLU A 164 -25.76 -16.21 5.40
CA GLU A 164 -25.59 -16.49 3.96
C GLU A 164 -25.51 -15.19 3.15
N ALA A 165 -26.39 -14.22 3.43
CA ALA A 165 -26.37 -12.92 2.79
C ALA A 165 -25.07 -12.15 3.09
N THR A 166 -24.55 -12.22 4.32
CA THR A 166 -23.26 -11.60 4.71
C THR A 166 -22.10 -12.22 3.93
N TYR A 167 -22.04 -13.54 3.81
CA TYR A 167 -21.00 -14.23 3.01
C TYR A 167 -21.10 -13.89 1.52
N ARG A 168 -22.29 -13.70 0.98
CA ARG A 168 -22.48 -13.25 -0.40
C ARG A 168 -21.92 -11.86 -0.61
N ILE A 169 -22.24 -10.91 0.27
CA ILE A 169 -21.68 -9.55 0.23
C ILE A 169 -20.16 -9.57 0.38
N TYR A 170 -19.63 -10.37 1.29
CA TYR A 170 -18.21 -10.57 1.44
C TYR A 170 -17.54 -11.04 0.13
N THR A 171 -18.13 -12.02 -0.55
CA THR A 171 -17.60 -12.54 -1.82
C THR A 171 -17.60 -11.48 -2.92
N GLU A 172 -18.64 -10.65 -2.99
CA GLU A 172 -18.69 -9.50 -3.90
C GLU A 172 -17.60 -8.49 -3.55
N LEU A 173 -17.47 -8.14 -2.27
CA LEU A 173 -16.49 -7.17 -1.79
C LEU A 173 -15.05 -7.57 -2.12
N ILE A 174 -14.66 -8.82 -1.85
CA ILE A 174 -13.28 -9.26 -2.15
C ILE A 174 -12.99 -9.32 -3.65
N ALA A 175 -14.00 -9.54 -4.49
CA ALA A 175 -13.86 -9.45 -5.95
C ALA A 175 -13.61 -8.00 -6.39
N ASP A 176 -14.32 -7.04 -5.80
CA ASP A 176 -14.13 -5.62 -6.07
C ASP A 176 -12.77 -5.11 -5.56
N GLU A 177 -12.36 -5.50 -4.35
CA GLU A 177 -11.03 -5.20 -3.81
C GLU A 177 -9.91 -5.74 -4.72
N ALA A 178 -10.07 -6.98 -5.21
CA ALA A 178 -9.09 -7.59 -6.12
C ALA A 178 -9.02 -6.82 -7.45
N ARG A 179 -10.15 -6.37 -7.99
CA ARG A 179 -10.23 -5.57 -9.21
C ARG A 179 -9.50 -4.22 -9.06
N HIS A 180 -9.56 -3.63 -7.87
CA HIS A 180 -8.85 -2.39 -7.53
C HIS A 180 -7.41 -2.62 -7.02
N ASN A 181 -6.89 -3.86 -6.98
CA ASN A 181 -5.60 -4.21 -6.39
C ASN A 181 -5.45 -3.71 -4.94
N LEU A 182 -6.48 -3.89 -4.14
CA LEU A 182 -6.52 -3.62 -2.71
C LEU A 182 -6.31 -4.90 -1.90
N PRO A 183 -5.85 -4.78 -0.64
CA PRO A 183 -5.83 -5.91 0.28
C PRO A 183 -7.24 -6.48 0.48
N ARG A 184 -7.32 -7.78 0.61
CA ARG A 184 -8.58 -8.49 0.83
C ARG A 184 -9.10 -8.23 2.23
N THR A 185 -10.39 -7.89 2.36
CA THR A 185 -11.12 -7.86 3.62
C THR A 185 -11.09 -9.26 4.26
N ARG A 186 -11.04 -9.28 5.57
CA ARG A 186 -11.02 -10.52 6.34
C ARG A 186 -12.32 -11.31 6.17
N GLU A 187 -12.20 -12.63 6.06
CA GLU A 187 -13.32 -13.54 5.97
C GLU A 187 -14.15 -13.53 7.29
N PRO A 188 -15.50 -13.45 7.21
CA PRO A 188 -16.35 -13.60 8.37
C PRO A 188 -16.13 -14.96 9.04
N GLU A 189 -15.91 -14.98 10.35
CA GLU A 189 -15.66 -16.21 11.11
C GLU A 189 -16.66 -16.35 12.26
N ALA A 190 -17.17 -17.56 12.45
CA ALA A 190 -17.98 -17.86 13.64
C ALA A 190 -17.11 -17.96 14.90
N ARG A 191 -17.65 -17.49 16.01
CA ARG A 191 -17.03 -17.67 17.32
C ARG A 191 -17.00 -19.16 17.68
N SER A 192 -15.83 -19.72 17.99
CA SER A 192 -15.75 -21.05 18.60
C SER A 192 -16.23 -20.96 20.04
N GLU A 193 -17.30 -21.66 20.40
CA GLU A 193 -17.64 -21.89 21.78
C GLU A 193 -16.62 -22.89 22.35
N GLU A 194 -15.68 -22.37 23.15
CA GLU A 194 -14.87 -23.22 24.02
C GLU A 194 -15.75 -23.61 25.23
N HIS A 195 -16.13 -24.87 25.29
CA HIS A 195 -16.59 -25.52 26.52
C HIS A 195 -15.42 -25.94 27.40
#